data_bdc82976e453c78a82c480c2ffb670dc
#
_entry.id   bdc82976e453c78a82c480c2ffb670dc
#
_cell.length_a   1.000
_cell.length_b   1.000
_cell.length_c   1.000
_cell.angle_alpha   90.00
_cell.angle_beta   90.00
_cell.angle_gamma   90.00
#
_symmetry.space_group_name_H-M   'P 1'
#
loop_
_entity.id
_entity.type
_entity.pdbx_description
1 polymer ?
#
loop_
_entity_poly.entity_id
_entity_poly.type
_entity_poly.pdbx_seq_one_letter_code
_entity_poly.pdbx_strand_id
1 'polypeptide(L)'
;MVEQRNASVAIVGAGDYIGSAIARRFAREGYQLHLARRDGTKLDGLVAEIAAAGGTASAHSVDARSEEAITAFLDAANAAAPLELVVFNIGANVNFPILETTERVFRKVWEMACYAGFLTGREAARHLLANKGGSIFFTGATASMRGGSGYAAFASAKFGLRAVAQAMARELGPQNIHVAHLVIDSAVDTAWVRERIEQRTGTPPPADRLMEPESIAEAYWQLHRQPRDAWTHELDLRPAGEPW
;
A
#
# COMPACT_ATOMS: atom_id res chain seq x y z
N MET A 1 -24.92 3.28 -12.63
CA MET A 1 -24.38 4.21 -11.62
C MET A 1 -23.85 3.38 -10.47
N VAL A 2 -22.68 3.71 -9.94
CA VAL A 2 -22.12 3.02 -8.75
C VAL A 2 -22.95 3.49 -7.55
N GLU A 3 -23.48 2.54 -6.76
CA GLU A 3 -24.14 2.86 -5.50
C GLU A 3 -23.11 3.37 -4.50
N GLN A 4 -23.28 4.61 -4.04
CA GLN A 4 -22.32 5.25 -3.14
C GLN A 4 -22.49 4.74 -1.72
N ARG A 5 -21.39 4.34 -1.10
CA ARG A 5 -21.32 3.96 0.31
C ARG A 5 -21.08 5.20 1.19
N ASN A 6 -21.63 5.17 2.37
CA ASN A 6 -21.23 6.12 3.43
C ASN A 6 -19.98 5.60 4.14
N ALA A 7 -18.90 5.42 3.41
CA ALA A 7 -17.64 4.87 3.92
C ALA A 7 -16.44 5.39 3.11
N SER A 8 -15.34 5.65 3.80
CA SER A 8 -14.10 6.14 3.22
C SER A 8 -12.99 5.07 3.19
N VAL A 9 -12.17 5.15 2.15
CA VAL A 9 -10.91 4.42 2.03
C VAL A 9 -9.77 5.41 1.85
N ALA A 10 -8.74 5.32 2.68
CA ALA A 10 -7.54 6.14 2.59
C ALA A 10 -6.36 5.32 2.05
N ILE A 11 -5.68 5.84 1.00
CA ILE A 11 -4.52 5.18 0.38
C ILE A 11 -3.31 6.08 0.50
N VAL A 12 -2.37 5.72 1.36
CA VAL A 12 -1.07 6.40 1.52
C VAL A 12 -0.05 5.76 0.58
N GLY A 13 0.39 6.51 -0.41
CA GLY A 13 1.17 6.00 -1.53
C GLY A 13 0.30 5.61 -2.74
N ALA A 14 -0.69 6.42 -3.05
CA ALA A 14 -1.52 6.30 -4.25
C ALA A 14 -0.72 6.70 -5.50
N GLY A 15 0.28 5.89 -5.85
CA GLY A 15 1.11 6.07 -7.06
C GLY A 15 0.48 5.47 -8.30
N ASP A 16 1.21 5.56 -9.41
CA ASP A 16 0.70 5.32 -10.76
C ASP A 16 0.36 3.85 -11.08
N TYR A 17 0.70 2.91 -10.20
CA TYR A 17 0.53 1.47 -10.44
C TYR A 17 -0.38 0.83 -9.38
N ILE A 18 0.18 0.12 -8.38
CA ILE A 18 -0.60 -0.59 -7.36
C ILE A 18 -1.59 0.35 -6.65
N GLY A 19 -1.14 1.53 -6.22
CA GLY A 19 -2.00 2.47 -5.49
C GLY A 19 -3.18 2.96 -6.31
N SER A 20 -2.98 3.25 -7.61
CA SER A 20 -4.06 3.65 -8.51
C SER A 20 -5.01 2.49 -8.83
N ALA A 21 -4.49 1.27 -8.99
CA ALA A 21 -5.33 0.08 -9.20
C ALA A 21 -6.22 -0.20 -7.98
N ILE A 22 -5.66 -0.11 -6.76
CA ILE A 22 -6.46 -0.21 -5.53
C ILE A 22 -7.54 0.88 -5.49
N ALA A 23 -7.19 2.13 -5.81
CA ALA A 23 -8.15 3.22 -5.83
C ALA A 23 -9.31 2.93 -6.79
N ARG A 24 -9.02 2.53 -8.05
CA ARG A 24 -10.05 2.15 -9.02
C ARG A 24 -10.92 0.99 -8.53
N ARG A 25 -10.29 -0.01 -7.92
CA ARG A 25 -11.02 -1.20 -7.44
C ARG A 25 -12.04 -0.84 -6.37
N PHE A 26 -11.65 -0.05 -5.37
CA PHE A 26 -12.55 0.37 -4.30
C PHE A 26 -13.56 1.45 -4.74
N ALA A 27 -13.20 2.30 -5.69
CA ALA A 27 -14.15 3.26 -6.27
C ALA A 27 -15.34 2.57 -6.96
N ARG A 28 -15.10 1.45 -7.66
CA ARG A 28 -16.17 0.62 -8.27
C ARG A 28 -17.13 0.03 -7.25
N GLU A 29 -16.71 -0.10 -6.00
CA GLU A 29 -17.55 -0.59 -4.90
C GLU A 29 -18.24 0.55 -4.12
N GLY A 30 -18.14 1.78 -4.61
CA GLY A 30 -18.85 2.94 -4.08
C GLY A 30 -18.19 3.65 -2.89
N TYR A 31 -16.94 3.31 -2.55
CA TYR A 31 -16.20 3.99 -1.48
C TYR A 31 -15.79 5.41 -1.88
N GLN A 32 -15.75 6.32 -0.91
CA GLN A 32 -15.11 7.63 -1.05
C GLN A 32 -13.60 7.48 -0.86
N LEU A 33 -12.83 7.78 -1.92
CA LEU A 33 -11.39 7.56 -1.94
C LEU A 33 -10.62 8.83 -1.52
N HIS A 34 -9.74 8.69 -0.53
CA HIS A 34 -8.77 9.71 -0.15
C HIS A 34 -7.37 9.22 -0.53
N LEU A 35 -6.76 9.90 -1.51
CA LEU A 35 -5.54 9.47 -2.16
C LEU A 35 -4.39 10.39 -1.78
N ALA A 36 -3.34 9.84 -1.14
CA ALA A 36 -2.22 10.61 -0.65
C ALA A 36 -0.89 10.23 -1.34
N ARG A 37 -0.17 11.24 -1.78
CA ARG A 37 1.23 11.19 -2.20
C ARG A 37 1.91 12.54 -1.93
N ARG A 38 3.26 12.61 -1.97
CA ARG A 38 4.00 13.83 -1.68
C ARG A 38 3.62 15.02 -2.57
N ASP A 39 3.38 14.76 -3.83
CA ASP A 39 2.87 15.73 -4.82
C ASP A 39 1.48 15.28 -5.25
N GLY A 40 0.46 15.79 -4.58
CA GLY A 40 -0.94 15.42 -4.80
C GLY A 40 -1.46 15.77 -6.20
N THR A 41 -0.89 16.79 -6.87
CA THR A 41 -1.33 17.20 -8.22
C THR A 41 -1.16 16.09 -9.26
N LYS A 42 -0.22 15.16 -9.01
CA LYS A 42 -0.04 13.97 -9.86
C LYS A 42 -1.17 12.94 -9.74
N LEU A 43 -2.14 13.16 -8.86
CA LEU A 43 -3.34 12.33 -8.71
C LEU A 43 -4.56 12.90 -9.44
N ASP A 44 -4.48 14.11 -9.98
CA ASP A 44 -5.62 14.79 -10.61
C ASP A 44 -6.22 13.97 -11.76
N GLY A 45 -5.37 13.34 -12.57
CA GLY A 45 -5.80 12.44 -13.64
C GLY A 45 -6.57 11.22 -13.13
N LEU A 46 -6.12 10.61 -12.04
CA LEU A 46 -6.80 9.46 -11.41
C LEU A 46 -8.13 9.87 -10.76
N VAL A 47 -8.14 11.04 -10.11
CA VAL A 47 -9.39 11.61 -9.55
C VAL A 47 -10.42 11.86 -10.64
N ALA A 48 -10.00 12.49 -11.74
CA ALA A 48 -10.88 12.74 -12.89
C ALA A 48 -11.39 11.44 -13.54
N GLU A 49 -10.54 10.42 -13.67
CA GLU A 49 -10.91 9.10 -14.17
C GLU A 49 -11.98 8.43 -13.29
N ILE A 50 -11.76 8.43 -11.96
CA ILE A 50 -12.71 7.86 -10.99
C ILE A 50 -14.04 8.60 -11.03
N ALA A 51 -14.00 9.94 -11.11
CA ALA A 51 -15.22 10.76 -11.22
C ALA A 51 -15.99 10.48 -12.52
N ALA A 52 -15.30 10.35 -13.65
CA ALA A 52 -15.90 10.00 -14.94
C ALA A 52 -16.58 8.61 -14.91
N ALA A 53 -16.05 7.69 -14.10
CA ALA A 53 -16.65 6.37 -13.85
C ALA A 53 -17.80 6.40 -12.83
N GLY A 54 -18.18 7.56 -12.29
CA GLY A 54 -19.24 7.72 -11.29
C GLY A 54 -18.83 7.46 -9.84
N GLY A 55 -17.53 7.37 -9.56
CA GLY A 55 -16.97 7.24 -8.22
C GLY A 55 -16.62 8.60 -7.59
N THR A 56 -16.14 8.58 -6.37
CA THR A 56 -15.70 9.78 -5.62
C THR A 56 -14.27 9.61 -5.15
N ALA A 57 -13.39 10.55 -5.47
CA ALA A 57 -12.01 10.56 -5.00
C ALA A 57 -11.51 11.98 -4.75
N SER A 58 -10.60 12.13 -3.79
CA SER A 58 -9.89 13.38 -3.50
C SER A 58 -8.38 13.14 -3.41
N ALA A 59 -7.60 14.08 -3.94
CA ALA A 59 -6.15 14.06 -3.94
C ALA A 59 -5.59 14.90 -2.78
N HIS A 60 -4.54 14.39 -2.12
CA HIS A 60 -3.91 15.06 -0.99
C HIS A 60 -2.38 15.03 -1.13
N SER A 61 -1.75 16.20 -0.92
CA SER A 61 -0.28 16.31 -0.80
C SER A 61 0.13 15.97 0.64
N VAL A 62 0.76 14.79 0.83
CA VAL A 62 1.11 14.28 2.16
C VAL A 62 2.53 13.73 2.16
N ASP A 63 3.38 14.22 3.04
CA ASP A 63 4.60 13.51 3.40
C ASP A 63 4.30 12.55 4.55
N ALA A 64 4.21 11.26 4.24
CA ALA A 64 3.86 10.24 5.22
C ALA A 64 4.86 10.05 6.37
N ARG A 65 6.01 10.73 6.31
CA ARG A 65 7.01 10.77 7.40
C ARG A 65 6.67 11.84 8.45
N SER A 66 5.73 12.75 8.16
CA SER A 66 5.21 13.73 9.11
C SER A 66 3.99 13.15 9.81
N GLU A 67 4.08 13.03 11.13
CA GLU A 67 2.95 12.61 11.96
C GLU A 67 1.77 13.56 11.81
N GLU A 68 2.02 14.87 11.85
CA GLU A 68 1.00 15.90 11.69
C GLU A 68 0.28 15.79 10.33
N ALA A 69 1.03 15.55 9.23
CA ALA A 69 0.45 15.43 7.90
C ALA A 69 -0.41 14.15 7.75
N ILE A 70 0.01 13.03 8.34
CA ILE A 70 -0.78 11.80 8.36
C ILE A 70 -2.04 11.95 9.20
N THR A 71 -1.93 12.57 10.37
CA THR A 71 -3.10 12.85 11.24
C THR A 71 -4.12 13.70 10.49
N ALA A 72 -3.72 14.85 9.96
CA ALA A 72 -4.61 15.73 9.22
C ALA A 72 -5.26 15.05 7.99
N PHE A 73 -4.51 14.20 7.29
CA PHE A 73 -5.01 13.45 6.15
C PHE A 73 -6.10 12.43 6.55
N LEU A 74 -5.87 11.65 7.60
CA LEU A 74 -6.82 10.63 8.05
C LEU A 74 -8.03 11.27 8.76
N ASP A 75 -7.85 12.40 9.47
CA ASP A 75 -8.94 13.21 9.99
C ASP A 75 -9.88 13.67 8.87
N ALA A 76 -9.31 14.21 7.77
CA ALA A 76 -10.08 14.66 6.62
C ALA A 76 -10.84 13.49 5.95
N ALA A 77 -10.19 12.33 5.82
CA ALA A 77 -10.82 11.13 5.27
C ALA A 77 -11.99 10.64 6.13
N ASN A 78 -11.79 10.60 7.45
CA ASN A 78 -12.82 10.14 8.38
C ASN A 78 -13.97 11.17 8.56
N ALA A 79 -13.69 12.45 8.37
CA ALA A 79 -14.72 13.51 8.42
C ALA A 79 -15.64 13.48 7.18
N ALA A 80 -15.14 13.05 6.03
CA ALA A 80 -15.94 12.94 4.80
C ALA A 80 -16.95 11.78 4.87
N ALA A 81 -16.51 10.62 5.38
CA ALA A 81 -17.33 9.48 5.73
C ALA A 81 -16.56 8.57 6.70
N PRO A 82 -17.20 7.71 7.50
CA PRO A 82 -16.51 6.80 8.39
C PRO A 82 -15.41 6.02 7.67
N LEU A 83 -14.20 6.06 8.18
CA LEU A 83 -13.06 5.35 7.62
C LEU A 83 -13.23 3.84 7.87
N GLU A 84 -13.19 3.03 6.80
CA GLU A 84 -13.30 1.57 6.86
C GLU A 84 -12.01 0.86 6.48
N LEU A 85 -11.16 1.48 5.63
CA LEU A 85 -9.90 0.90 5.20
C LEU A 85 -8.82 1.96 5.09
N VAL A 86 -7.64 1.64 5.60
CA VAL A 86 -6.40 2.38 5.33
C VAL A 86 -5.38 1.45 4.68
N VAL A 87 -4.85 1.86 3.54
CA VAL A 87 -3.78 1.14 2.83
C VAL A 87 -2.50 1.95 2.89
N PHE A 88 -1.44 1.36 3.43
CA PHE A 88 -0.09 1.89 3.33
C PHE A 88 0.67 1.20 2.20
N ASN A 89 0.92 1.92 1.10
CA ASN A 89 1.50 1.39 -0.14
C ASN A 89 2.78 2.13 -0.56
N ILE A 90 3.56 2.66 0.39
CA ILE A 90 4.82 3.32 0.04
C ILE A 90 5.92 2.28 -0.18
N GLY A 91 6.52 2.34 -1.37
CA GLY A 91 7.78 1.70 -1.68
C GLY A 91 8.97 2.62 -1.35
N ALA A 92 10.14 2.04 -1.24
CA ALA A 92 11.42 2.75 -1.14
C ALA A 92 12.53 1.85 -1.70
N ASN A 93 12.23 1.18 -2.81
CA ASN A 93 13.13 0.20 -3.40
C ASN A 93 14.40 0.87 -3.92
N VAL A 94 15.52 0.55 -3.29
CA VAL A 94 16.87 0.94 -3.71
C VAL A 94 17.79 -0.28 -3.68
N ASN A 95 18.78 -0.30 -4.54
CA ASN A 95 19.80 -1.34 -4.57
C ASN A 95 21.19 -0.68 -4.56
N PHE A 96 21.92 -0.87 -3.47
CA PHE A 96 23.30 -0.43 -3.27
C PHE A 96 24.10 -1.51 -2.55
N PRO A 97 25.33 -1.82 -2.97
CA PRO A 97 26.24 -2.66 -2.18
C PRO A 97 26.37 -2.14 -0.76
N ILE A 98 26.61 -3.04 0.21
CA ILE A 98 26.60 -2.67 1.63
C ILE A 98 27.61 -1.55 1.96
N LEU A 99 28.78 -1.57 1.33
CA LEU A 99 29.83 -0.53 1.54
C LEU A 99 29.49 0.82 0.87
N GLU A 100 28.56 0.83 -0.08
CA GLU A 100 28.08 2.04 -0.78
C GLU A 100 26.76 2.55 -0.18
N THR A 101 26.11 1.77 0.69
CA THR A 101 24.89 2.17 1.37
C THR A 101 25.22 3.18 2.44
N THR A 102 25.05 4.47 2.12
CA THR A 102 25.31 5.56 3.07
C THR A 102 24.27 5.58 4.20
N GLU A 103 24.65 6.13 5.37
CA GLU A 103 23.73 6.37 6.50
C GLU A 103 22.47 7.13 6.05
N ARG A 104 22.64 8.15 5.21
CA ARG A 104 21.54 8.94 4.67
C ARG A 104 20.57 8.10 3.84
N VAL A 105 21.06 7.20 2.98
CA VAL A 105 20.22 6.31 2.17
C VAL A 105 19.47 5.35 3.08
N PHE A 106 20.18 4.69 4.00
CA PHE A 106 19.58 3.74 4.93
C PHE A 106 18.46 4.37 5.76
N ARG A 107 18.73 5.52 6.38
CA ARG A 107 17.76 6.28 7.17
C ARG A 107 16.53 6.67 6.35
N LYS A 108 16.73 7.29 5.17
CA LYS A 108 15.61 7.72 4.32
C LYS A 108 14.71 6.57 3.88
N VAL A 109 15.29 5.44 3.52
CA VAL A 109 14.51 4.26 3.11
C VAL A 109 13.71 3.72 4.29
N TRP A 110 14.31 3.66 5.48
CA TRP A 110 13.64 3.23 6.69
C TRP A 110 12.50 4.18 7.10
N GLU A 111 12.75 5.49 7.05
CA GLU A 111 11.73 6.51 7.32
C GLU A 111 10.54 6.40 6.34
N MET A 112 10.80 6.14 5.06
CA MET A 112 9.75 6.05 4.06
C MET A 112 8.94 4.75 4.13
N ALA A 113 9.58 3.60 4.34
CA ALA A 113 8.92 2.31 4.18
C ALA A 113 8.56 1.62 5.52
N CYS A 114 9.16 2.04 6.64
CA CYS A 114 8.85 1.49 7.96
C CYS A 114 8.20 2.53 8.88
N TYR A 115 8.90 3.63 9.16
CA TYR A 115 8.41 4.65 10.10
C TYR A 115 7.10 5.31 9.63
N ALA A 116 7.01 5.68 8.35
CA ALA A 116 5.77 6.21 7.79
C ALA A 116 4.61 5.20 7.86
N GLY A 117 4.91 3.90 7.72
CA GLY A 117 3.92 2.84 7.91
C GLY A 117 3.42 2.75 9.35
N PHE A 118 4.34 2.86 10.32
CA PHE A 118 3.97 2.94 11.74
C PHE A 118 3.07 4.15 12.03
N LEU A 119 3.44 5.35 11.57
CA LEU A 119 2.61 6.55 11.76
C LEU A 119 1.22 6.36 11.16
N THR A 120 1.16 5.90 9.90
CA THR A 120 -0.10 5.65 9.20
C THR A 120 -0.97 4.62 9.94
N GLY A 121 -0.38 3.49 10.32
CA GLY A 121 -1.12 2.42 11.00
C GLY A 121 -1.63 2.84 12.37
N ARG A 122 -0.81 3.54 13.15
CA ARG A 122 -1.20 4.04 14.48
C ARG A 122 -2.36 5.02 14.41
N GLU A 123 -2.31 5.97 13.47
CA GLU A 123 -3.38 6.95 13.32
C GLU A 123 -4.66 6.33 12.73
N ALA A 124 -4.51 5.42 11.76
CA ALA A 124 -5.63 4.63 11.26
C ALA A 124 -6.34 3.87 12.39
N ALA A 125 -5.58 3.25 13.30
CA ALA A 125 -6.14 2.51 14.42
C ALA A 125 -7.01 3.38 15.33
N ARG A 126 -6.65 4.65 15.58
CA ARG A 126 -7.47 5.59 16.39
C ARG A 126 -8.85 5.79 15.78
N HIS A 127 -8.93 6.07 14.48
CA HIS A 127 -10.20 6.26 13.78
C HIS A 127 -11.01 4.97 13.71
N LEU A 128 -10.38 3.85 13.33
CA LEU A 128 -11.08 2.58 13.20
C LEU A 128 -11.62 2.04 14.53
N LEU A 129 -10.91 2.28 15.64
CA LEU A 129 -11.43 1.95 16.98
C LEU A 129 -12.66 2.80 17.31
N ALA A 130 -12.63 4.10 17.02
CA ALA A 130 -13.78 4.98 17.21
C ALA A 130 -14.97 4.58 16.32
N ASN A 131 -14.71 4.13 15.11
CA ASN A 131 -15.70 3.62 14.13
C ASN A 131 -16.15 2.17 14.44
N LYS A 132 -15.58 1.51 15.46
CA LYS A 132 -15.88 0.15 15.93
C LYS A 132 -15.47 -0.98 14.97
N GLY A 133 -14.51 -0.73 14.09
CA GLY A 133 -13.93 -1.73 13.22
C GLY A 133 -13.41 -1.16 11.90
N GLY A 134 -12.82 -2.02 11.09
CA GLY A 134 -12.26 -1.70 9.78
C GLY A 134 -10.98 -2.47 9.49
N SER A 135 -10.22 -2.01 8.49
CA SER A 135 -9.03 -2.71 8.01
C SER A 135 -7.81 -1.79 7.87
N ILE A 136 -6.62 -2.31 8.16
CA ILE A 136 -5.34 -1.65 7.92
C ILE A 136 -4.46 -2.63 7.12
N PHE A 137 -4.12 -2.26 5.88
CA PHE A 137 -3.33 -3.12 5.03
C PHE A 137 -1.98 -2.48 4.67
N PHE A 138 -0.92 -3.26 4.85
CA PHE A 138 0.45 -2.85 4.56
C PHE A 138 0.98 -3.58 3.32
N THR A 139 1.42 -2.83 2.32
CA THR A 139 2.08 -3.39 1.14
C THR A 139 3.51 -3.80 1.49
N GLY A 140 3.74 -5.09 1.55
CA GLY A 140 5.04 -5.71 1.67
C GLY A 140 5.74 -5.89 0.32
N ALA A 141 6.81 -6.65 0.32
CA ALA A 141 7.60 -6.99 -0.85
C ALA A 141 8.39 -8.28 -0.57
N THR A 142 9.03 -8.86 -1.60
CA THR A 142 10.09 -9.87 -1.43
C THR A 142 11.04 -9.52 -0.28
N ALA A 143 11.40 -8.23 -0.19
CA ALA A 143 12.28 -7.68 0.84
C ALA A 143 11.68 -7.70 2.27
N SER A 144 10.41 -8.03 2.44
CA SER A 144 9.81 -8.31 3.76
C SER A 144 10.09 -9.72 4.27
N MET A 145 10.54 -10.63 3.39
CA MET A 145 10.72 -12.05 3.66
C MET A 145 12.18 -12.48 3.61
N ARG A 146 13.01 -11.80 2.80
CA ARG A 146 14.43 -12.12 2.63
C ARG A 146 15.25 -10.90 2.25
N GLY A 147 16.47 -10.81 2.80
CA GLY A 147 17.46 -9.79 2.40
C GLY A 147 18.24 -10.26 1.17
N GLY A 148 18.07 -9.58 0.05
CA GLY A 148 18.89 -9.79 -1.14
C GLY A 148 20.19 -8.97 -1.09
N SER A 149 21.20 -9.38 -1.87
CA SER A 149 22.42 -8.59 -2.06
C SER A 149 22.10 -7.19 -2.59
N GLY A 150 22.65 -6.15 -1.97
CA GLY A 150 22.40 -4.76 -2.31
C GLY A 150 21.09 -4.17 -1.73
N TYR A 151 20.26 -4.94 -1.06
CA TYR A 151 18.96 -4.48 -0.54
C TYR A 151 18.94 -4.24 0.97
N ALA A 152 20.08 -4.07 1.65
CA ALA A 152 20.15 -3.93 3.09
C ALA A 152 19.21 -2.86 3.65
N ALA A 153 19.19 -1.67 3.05
CA ALA A 153 18.30 -0.58 3.47
C ALA A 153 16.82 -0.92 3.23
N PHE A 154 16.48 -1.43 2.05
CA PHE A 154 15.09 -1.73 1.70
C PHE A 154 14.55 -2.93 2.48
N ALA A 155 15.33 -4.00 2.61
CA ALA A 155 14.92 -5.17 3.36
C ALA A 155 14.74 -4.86 4.85
N SER A 156 15.66 -4.14 5.49
CA SER A 156 15.50 -3.76 6.90
C SER A 156 14.21 -2.97 7.14
N ALA A 157 13.86 -2.05 6.24
CA ALA A 157 12.64 -1.27 6.35
C ALA A 157 11.37 -2.12 6.13
N LYS A 158 11.37 -3.04 5.16
CA LYS A 158 10.21 -3.90 4.88
C LYS A 158 10.03 -5.01 5.91
N PHE A 159 11.10 -5.56 6.49
CA PHE A 159 11.01 -6.44 7.67
C PHE A 159 10.46 -5.67 8.88
N GLY A 160 10.93 -4.42 9.10
CA GLY A 160 10.39 -3.57 10.14
C GLY A 160 8.89 -3.30 9.97
N LEU A 161 8.45 -2.99 8.77
CA LEU A 161 7.03 -2.79 8.45
C LEU A 161 6.21 -4.06 8.72
N ARG A 162 6.72 -5.24 8.34
CA ARG A 162 6.09 -6.53 8.63
C ARG A 162 5.94 -6.76 10.13
N ALA A 163 6.99 -6.44 10.92
CA ALA A 163 6.94 -6.56 12.38
C ALA A 163 5.89 -5.61 12.99
N VAL A 164 5.78 -4.38 12.50
CA VAL A 164 4.73 -3.43 12.90
C VAL A 164 3.34 -4.01 12.58
N ALA A 165 3.12 -4.51 11.37
CA ALA A 165 1.85 -5.14 10.99
C ALA A 165 1.49 -6.34 11.89
N GLN A 166 2.48 -7.18 12.23
CA GLN A 166 2.29 -8.34 13.12
C GLN A 166 1.91 -7.93 14.55
N ALA A 167 2.55 -6.89 15.09
CA ALA A 167 2.22 -6.36 16.42
C ALA A 167 0.80 -5.79 16.43
N MET A 168 0.48 -4.96 15.46
CA MET A 168 -0.85 -4.35 15.31
C MET A 168 -1.95 -5.39 15.12
N ALA A 169 -1.73 -6.45 14.33
CA ALA A 169 -2.71 -7.51 14.12
C ALA A 169 -3.09 -8.21 15.44
N ARG A 170 -2.10 -8.49 16.30
CA ARG A 170 -2.33 -9.12 17.61
C ARG A 170 -3.05 -8.21 18.59
N GLU A 171 -2.70 -6.94 18.58
CA GLU A 171 -3.25 -5.95 19.49
C GLU A 171 -4.68 -5.52 19.09
N LEU A 172 -4.91 -5.30 17.80
CA LEU A 172 -6.13 -4.69 17.28
C LEU A 172 -7.17 -5.70 16.77
N GLY A 173 -6.75 -6.92 16.42
CA GLY A 173 -7.66 -7.98 15.97
C GLY A 173 -8.79 -8.27 16.95
N PRO A 174 -8.55 -8.43 18.27
CA PRO A 174 -9.60 -8.57 19.26
C PRO A 174 -10.59 -7.38 19.31
N GLN A 175 -10.14 -6.20 18.88
CA GLN A 175 -10.90 -4.96 18.82
C GLN A 175 -11.59 -4.70 17.49
N ASN A 176 -11.77 -5.76 16.68
CA ASN A 176 -12.47 -5.71 15.38
C ASN A 176 -11.75 -4.92 14.28
N ILE A 177 -10.41 -4.88 14.29
CA ILE A 177 -9.62 -4.28 13.22
C ILE A 177 -8.82 -5.37 12.52
N HIS A 178 -9.07 -5.55 11.21
CA HIS A 178 -8.34 -6.48 10.37
C HIS A 178 -7.01 -5.87 9.91
N VAL A 179 -5.90 -6.37 10.42
CA VAL A 179 -4.56 -5.92 9.99
C VAL A 179 -3.91 -6.99 9.14
N ALA A 180 -3.59 -6.66 7.87
CA ALA A 180 -2.92 -7.57 6.96
C ALA A 180 -1.66 -6.96 6.33
N HIS A 181 -0.70 -7.83 6.04
CA HIS A 181 0.54 -7.55 5.33
C HIS A 181 0.57 -8.36 4.03
N LEU A 182 0.53 -7.65 2.88
CA LEU A 182 0.53 -8.28 1.57
C LEU A 182 1.94 -8.27 0.99
N VAL A 183 2.53 -9.42 0.84
CA VAL A 183 3.86 -9.60 0.23
C VAL A 183 3.71 -9.61 -1.29
N ILE A 184 4.20 -8.57 -1.95
CA ILE A 184 4.30 -8.52 -3.40
C ILE A 184 5.64 -9.15 -3.78
N ASP A 185 5.63 -10.48 -3.96
CA ASP A 185 6.87 -11.26 -4.12
C ASP A 185 7.23 -11.52 -5.58
N SER A 186 7.23 -10.47 -6.36
CA SER A 186 7.79 -10.40 -7.71
C SER A 186 7.76 -8.96 -8.24
N ALA A 187 8.15 -8.80 -9.51
CA ALA A 187 8.04 -7.54 -10.22
C ALA A 187 6.59 -7.25 -10.62
N VAL A 188 6.18 -5.99 -10.45
CA VAL A 188 4.87 -5.50 -10.90
C VAL A 188 4.97 -5.08 -12.36
N ASP A 189 3.98 -5.43 -13.16
CA ASP A 189 3.92 -5.09 -14.58
C ASP A 189 3.73 -3.60 -14.77
N THR A 190 4.80 -2.96 -15.16
CA THR A 190 4.84 -1.53 -15.48
C THR A 190 5.77 -1.30 -16.67
N ALA A 191 5.51 -0.27 -17.46
CA ALA A 191 6.38 0.07 -18.59
C ALA A 191 7.86 0.20 -18.15
N TRP A 192 8.08 0.88 -17.01
CA TRP A 192 9.42 1.06 -16.44
C TRP A 192 10.09 -0.27 -16.04
N VAL A 193 9.34 -1.20 -15.43
CA VAL A 193 9.87 -2.52 -15.03
C VAL A 193 10.20 -3.36 -16.28
N ARG A 194 9.31 -3.37 -17.27
CA ARG A 194 9.55 -4.07 -18.55
C ARG A 194 10.81 -3.57 -19.22
N GLU A 195 10.94 -2.25 -19.39
CA GLU A 195 12.12 -1.64 -19.99
C GLU A 195 13.40 -1.96 -19.21
N ARG A 196 13.38 -1.88 -17.87
CA ARG A 196 14.55 -2.18 -17.04
C ARG A 196 14.97 -3.65 -17.10
N ILE A 197 14.03 -4.58 -17.19
CA ILE A 197 14.33 -6.00 -17.36
C ILE A 197 14.95 -6.22 -18.73
N GLU A 198 14.37 -5.68 -19.80
CA GLU A 198 14.86 -5.80 -21.15
C GLU A 198 16.27 -5.22 -21.31
N GLN A 199 16.54 -4.05 -20.76
CA GLN A 199 17.89 -3.46 -20.72
C GLN A 199 18.92 -4.34 -20.02
N ARG A 200 18.51 -5.09 -18.98
CA ARG A 200 19.41 -5.96 -18.23
C ARG A 200 19.61 -7.33 -18.85
N THR A 201 18.60 -7.89 -19.49
CA THR A 201 18.59 -9.28 -19.98
C THR A 201 18.71 -9.39 -21.49
N GLY A 202 18.50 -8.28 -22.22
CA GLY A 202 18.44 -8.24 -23.67
C GLY A 202 17.15 -8.79 -24.28
N THR A 203 16.18 -9.18 -23.43
CA THR A 203 14.89 -9.74 -23.88
C THR A 203 13.75 -9.20 -23.02
N PRO A 204 12.54 -9.03 -23.57
CA PRO A 204 11.36 -8.69 -22.78
C PRO A 204 11.07 -9.74 -21.70
N PRO A 205 10.56 -9.33 -20.52
CA PRO A 205 10.18 -10.28 -19.49
C PRO A 205 9.05 -11.19 -19.98
N PRO A 206 9.06 -12.50 -19.63
CA PRO A 206 7.91 -13.38 -19.84
C PRO A 206 6.66 -12.84 -19.15
N ALA A 207 5.50 -12.94 -19.81
CA ALA A 207 4.25 -12.38 -19.27
C ALA A 207 3.83 -13.00 -17.91
N ASP A 208 4.15 -14.28 -17.71
CA ASP A 208 3.85 -15.04 -16.50
C ASP A 208 4.79 -14.75 -15.30
N ARG A 209 5.75 -13.81 -15.48
CA ARG A 209 6.68 -13.36 -14.41
C ARG A 209 6.39 -11.97 -13.85
N LEU A 210 5.39 -11.32 -14.36
CA LEU A 210 4.99 -10.00 -13.87
C LEU A 210 3.58 -10.06 -13.29
N MET A 211 3.34 -9.28 -12.23
CA MET A 211 2.01 -9.14 -11.64
C MET A 211 1.32 -7.89 -12.15
N GLU A 212 0.13 -8.05 -12.71
CA GLU A 212 -0.72 -6.92 -13.07
C GLU A 212 -1.18 -6.18 -11.81
N PRO A 213 -1.11 -4.84 -11.79
CA PRO A 213 -1.59 -4.03 -10.66
C PRO A 213 -3.05 -4.31 -10.30
N GLU A 214 -3.89 -4.61 -11.27
CA GLU A 214 -5.30 -4.92 -11.11
C GLU A 214 -5.52 -6.24 -10.36
N SER A 215 -4.70 -7.26 -10.62
CA SER A 215 -4.74 -8.54 -9.90
C SER A 215 -4.34 -8.36 -8.44
N ILE A 216 -3.34 -7.50 -8.19
CA ILE A 216 -2.96 -7.13 -6.83
C ILE A 216 -4.11 -6.40 -6.12
N ALA A 217 -4.74 -5.43 -6.79
CA ALA A 217 -5.86 -4.67 -6.23
C ALA A 217 -7.06 -5.56 -5.89
N GLU A 218 -7.33 -6.59 -6.70
CA GLU A 218 -8.37 -7.59 -6.41
C GLU A 218 -8.06 -8.35 -5.12
N ALA A 219 -6.80 -8.70 -4.85
CA ALA A 219 -6.43 -9.35 -3.59
C ALA A 219 -6.69 -8.45 -2.36
N TYR A 220 -6.45 -7.12 -2.47
CA TYR A 220 -6.83 -6.15 -1.43
C TYR A 220 -8.34 -6.16 -1.17
N TRP A 221 -9.13 -6.19 -2.23
CA TRP A 221 -10.59 -6.26 -2.11
C TRP A 221 -11.05 -7.56 -1.45
N GLN A 222 -10.50 -8.69 -1.85
CA GLN A 222 -10.83 -9.99 -1.26
C GLN A 222 -10.50 -10.04 0.23
N LEU A 223 -9.35 -9.51 0.65
CA LEU A 223 -8.99 -9.40 2.06
C LEU A 223 -9.96 -8.51 2.85
N HIS A 224 -10.32 -7.36 2.30
CA HIS A 224 -11.23 -6.42 2.96
C HIS A 224 -12.63 -7.04 3.22
N ARG A 225 -13.05 -7.96 2.36
CA ARG A 225 -14.35 -8.65 2.47
C ARG A 225 -14.35 -9.89 3.35
N GLN A 226 -13.22 -10.29 3.89
CA GLN A 226 -13.15 -11.50 4.71
C GLN A 226 -13.99 -11.37 5.99
N PRO A 227 -14.73 -12.42 6.35
CA PRO A 227 -15.46 -12.44 7.61
C PRO A 227 -14.49 -12.47 8.79
N ARG A 228 -14.95 -11.95 9.93
CA ARG A 228 -14.12 -11.76 11.12
C ARG A 228 -13.51 -13.05 11.69
N ASP A 229 -14.17 -14.18 11.50
CA ASP A 229 -13.72 -15.48 11.98
C ASP A 229 -12.66 -16.15 11.09
N ALA A 230 -12.30 -15.51 9.94
CA ALA A 230 -11.34 -16.06 8.97
C ALA A 230 -10.48 -14.96 8.31
N TRP A 231 -9.93 -14.06 9.10
CA TRP A 231 -9.04 -13.01 8.59
C TRP A 231 -7.64 -13.53 8.25
N THR A 232 -7.18 -13.22 7.05
CA THR A 232 -5.79 -13.44 6.61
C THR A 232 -4.91 -12.33 7.14
N HIS A 233 -3.90 -12.67 7.94
CA HIS A 233 -2.91 -11.68 8.38
C HIS A 233 -1.80 -11.45 7.36
N GLU A 234 -1.28 -12.48 6.74
CA GLU A 234 -0.22 -12.37 5.73
C GLU A 234 -0.62 -13.10 4.46
N LEU A 235 -0.50 -12.40 3.33
CA LEU A 235 -0.80 -12.94 2.00
C LEU A 235 0.41 -12.74 1.09
N ASP A 236 0.94 -13.84 0.56
CA ASP A 236 2.02 -13.83 -0.43
C ASP A 236 1.42 -13.90 -1.84
N LEU A 237 1.67 -12.86 -2.64
CA LEU A 237 1.24 -12.78 -4.02
C LEU A 237 2.45 -12.97 -4.94
N ARG A 238 2.31 -13.87 -5.90
CA ARG A 238 3.39 -14.26 -6.79
C ARG A 238 2.83 -14.69 -8.14
N PRO A 239 3.44 -14.28 -9.28
CA PRO A 239 3.05 -14.79 -10.58
C PRO A 239 3.51 -16.24 -10.74
N ALA A 240 2.81 -17.01 -11.56
CA ALA A 240 3.06 -18.44 -11.71
C ALA A 240 4.49 -18.78 -12.21
N GLY A 241 5.08 -17.90 -12.99
CA GLY A 241 6.43 -18.07 -13.54
C GLY A 241 7.56 -17.62 -12.62
N GLU A 242 7.28 -17.05 -11.43
CA GLU A 242 8.33 -16.62 -10.50
C GLU A 242 8.96 -17.83 -9.80
N PRO A 243 10.30 -18.02 -9.86
CA PRO A 243 10.97 -19.13 -9.18
C PRO A 243 10.92 -18.96 -7.66
N TRP A 244 10.80 -20.09 -6.99
CA TRP A 244 10.84 -20.17 -5.52
C TRP A 244 12.26 -20.07 -4.96
#